data_de081950a31ef88766832b9e5149539d
#
_entry.id   de081950a31ef88766832b9e5149539d
#
_cell.length_a   1.000
_cell.length_b   1.000
_cell.length_c   1.000
_cell.angle_alpha   90.00
_cell.angle_beta   90.00
_cell.angle_gamma   90.00
#
_symmetry.space_group_name_H-M   'P 1'
#
loop_
_entity.id
_entity.type
_entity.pdbx_description
1 polymer ?
#
loop_
_entity_poly.entity_id
_entity_poly.type
_entity_poly.pdbx_seq_one_letter_code
_entity_poly.pdbx_strand_id
1 'polypeptide(L)'
;MKSRRILLASLVLATLPFTAQAFRFSDEEAKEKAAADDAAARARTAAPAVSPACREKLKNERVAVLLAERGSRGINVDQSRYGMHFQAIDRRLQKQGMRTYSQDEIKKQIAQAELEAHFRNDPDAALNASKKLGATMFLRGAISSRTGINPILKINEVYVNMGFTLVGADGQIISEASAASDSYSGGDTVGMALTLINEQADGVVGRLLGGYCAERGGRKKK
;
A
#
# COMPACT_ATOMS: atom_id res chain seq x y z
N MET A 1 49.50 63.59 -61.44
CA MET A 1 48.93 62.30 -61.76
C MET A 1 48.84 61.48 -60.44
N LYS A 2 47.68 61.44 -59.83
CA LYS A 2 47.48 60.72 -58.51
C LYS A 2 46.39 59.68 -58.72
N SER A 3 46.81 58.44 -58.65
CA SER A 3 45.93 57.21 -58.71
C SER A 3 45.23 56.99 -57.42
N ARG A 4 43.88 57.01 -57.39
CA ARG A 4 43.04 56.67 -56.29
C ARG A 4 42.72 55.18 -56.35
N ARG A 5 43.21 54.42 -55.36
CA ARG A 5 42.82 52.99 -55.13
C ARG A 5 41.54 52.96 -54.26
N ILE A 6 40.49 52.45 -54.83
CA ILE A 6 39.22 52.17 -54.11
C ILE A 6 39.37 50.79 -53.48
N LEU A 7 39.36 50.74 -52.13
CA LEU A 7 39.28 49.50 -51.36
C LEU A 7 37.80 49.11 -51.17
N LEU A 8 37.39 48.04 -51.82
CA LEU A 8 36.09 47.38 -51.59
C LEU A 8 36.20 46.52 -50.31
N ALA A 9 35.56 46.95 -49.25
CA ALA A 9 35.39 46.19 -48.03
C ALA A 9 34.24 45.18 -48.20
N SER A 10 34.55 43.91 -48.36
CA SER A 10 33.56 42.83 -48.39
C SER A 10 33.05 42.57 -46.98
N LEU A 11 31.78 42.92 -46.74
CA LEU A 11 31.03 42.59 -45.49
C LEU A 11 30.61 41.12 -45.55
N VAL A 12 31.33 40.23 -44.87
CA VAL A 12 30.94 38.84 -44.67
C VAL A 12 29.89 38.80 -43.56
N LEU A 13 28.64 38.62 -43.93
CA LEU A 13 27.52 38.37 -43.00
C LEU A 13 27.64 36.95 -42.50
N ALA A 14 28.17 36.74 -41.30
CA ALA A 14 28.22 35.46 -40.62
C ALA A 14 26.81 35.12 -40.12
N THR A 15 26.06 34.27 -40.85
CA THR A 15 24.84 33.65 -40.36
C THR A 15 25.19 32.58 -39.34
N LEU A 16 25.07 32.90 -38.06
CA LEU A 16 25.14 31.92 -36.98
C LEU A 16 23.92 30.99 -37.05
N PRO A 17 24.10 29.69 -37.12
CA PRO A 17 22.97 28.78 -36.99
C PRO A 17 22.43 28.87 -35.55
N PHE A 18 21.27 29.45 -35.35
CA PHE A 18 20.52 29.34 -34.09
C PHE A 18 20.10 27.89 -33.95
N THR A 19 20.97 27.07 -33.33
CA THR A 19 20.63 25.71 -32.99
C THR A 19 19.56 25.73 -31.87
N ALA A 20 18.44 25.12 -32.19
CA ALA A 20 17.32 24.89 -31.28
C ALA A 20 17.75 24.00 -30.10
N GLN A 21 18.44 24.56 -29.12
CA GLN A 21 18.79 23.89 -27.85
C GLN A 21 17.76 24.14 -26.73
N ALA A 22 16.81 25.05 -26.94
CA ALA A 22 15.82 25.42 -25.93
C ALA A 22 14.81 24.31 -25.61
N PHE A 23 14.64 23.28 -26.47
CA PHE A 23 13.66 22.21 -26.24
C PHE A 23 14.19 21.00 -25.46
N ARG A 24 15.48 20.83 -25.32
CA ARG A 24 16.05 19.68 -24.58
C ARG A 24 16.05 19.87 -23.06
N PHE A 25 16.19 21.08 -22.58
CA PHE A 25 16.23 21.36 -21.13
C PHE A 25 14.89 21.12 -20.44
N SER A 26 13.76 21.45 -21.07
CA SER A 26 12.45 21.24 -20.46
C SER A 26 12.07 19.76 -20.35
N ASP A 27 12.51 18.92 -21.30
CA ASP A 27 12.23 17.48 -21.28
C ASP A 27 13.11 16.74 -20.28
N GLU A 28 14.34 17.18 -20.06
CA GLU A 28 15.23 16.63 -19.04
C GLU A 28 14.79 17.05 -17.65
N GLU A 29 14.44 18.31 -17.42
CA GLU A 29 13.88 18.78 -16.14
C GLU A 29 12.54 18.10 -15.82
N ALA A 30 11.68 17.89 -16.81
CA ALA A 30 10.42 17.16 -16.63
C ALA A 30 10.66 15.69 -16.27
N LYS A 31 11.65 15.03 -16.88
CA LYS A 31 12.05 13.65 -16.56
C LYS A 31 12.70 13.55 -15.20
N GLU A 32 13.59 14.49 -14.83
CA GLU A 32 14.18 14.52 -13.50
C GLU A 32 13.15 14.77 -12.41
N LYS A 33 12.21 15.66 -12.64
CA LYS A 33 11.10 15.92 -11.73
C LYS A 33 10.18 14.70 -11.60
N ALA A 34 9.81 14.07 -12.71
CA ALA A 34 9.02 12.84 -12.69
C ALA A 34 9.76 11.71 -11.97
N ALA A 35 11.06 11.55 -12.20
CA ALA A 35 11.89 10.56 -11.49
C ALA A 35 12.03 10.89 -10.00
N ALA A 36 12.13 12.16 -9.63
CA ALA A 36 12.17 12.61 -8.23
C ALA A 36 10.81 12.41 -7.53
N ASP A 37 9.71 12.71 -8.22
CA ASP A 37 8.34 12.48 -7.72
C ASP A 37 8.07 10.98 -7.55
N ASP A 38 8.50 10.15 -8.51
CA ASP A 38 8.43 8.68 -8.40
C ASP A 38 9.30 8.14 -7.27
N ALA A 39 10.51 8.66 -7.09
CA ALA A 39 11.38 8.28 -5.99
C ALA A 39 10.81 8.71 -4.64
N ALA A 40 10.21 9.90 -4.55
CA ALA A 40 9.52 10.38 -3.36
C ALA A 40 8.26 9.56 -3.06
N ALA A 41 7.51 9.16 -4.08
CA ALA A 41 6.35 8.26 -3.94
C ALA A 41 6.80 6.87 -3.44
N ARG A 42 7.86 6.31 -4.02
CA ARG A 42 8.46 5.04 -3.54
C ARG A 42 9.01 5.15 -2.12
N ALA A 43 9.62 6.27 -1.76
CA ALA A 43 10.11 6.50 -0.39
C ALA A 43 8.97 6.62 0.63
N ARG A 44 7.83 7.22 0.26
CA ARG A 44 6.63 7.30 1.11
C ARG A 44 5.96 5.94 1.27
N THR A 45 6.03 5.07 0.26
CA THR A 45 5.51 3.70 0.30
C THR A 45 6.53 2.69 0.81
N ALA A 46 7.82 3.05 0.88
CA ALA A 46 8.86 2.20 1.43
C ALA A 46 8.52 1.84 2.88
N ALA A 47 8.37 0.54 3.12
CA ALA A 47 8.14 0.03 4.45
C ALA A 47 9.31 0.40 5.35
N PRO A 48 9.10 0.92 6.56
CA PRO A 48 10.18 1.03 7.53
C PRO A 48 10.79 -0.36 7.73
N ALA A 49 12.10 -0.45 7.56
CA ALA A 49 12.81 -1.72 7.67
C ALA A 49 12.62 -2.27 9.09
N VAL A 50 12.05 -3.46 9.19
CA VAL A 50 11.91 -4.17 10.47
C VAL A 50 13.31 -4.54 10.96
N SER A 51 13.68 -4.09 12.16
CA SER A 51 14.99 -4.37 12.73
C SER A 51 15.25 -5.88 12.89
N PRO A 52 16.49 -6.35 12.79
CA PRO A 52 16.82 -7.77 12.98
C PRO A 52 16.29 -8.33 14.31
N ALA A 53 16.43 -7.56 15.39
CA ALA A 53 15.94 -7.96 16.71
C ALA A 53 14.42 -8.12 16.77
N CYS A 54 13.67 -7.28 16.03
CA CYS A 54 12.22 -7.44 15.94
C CYS A 54 11.84 -8.62 15.04
N ARG A 55 12.57 -8.85 13.96
CA ARG A 55 12.33 -9.99 13.08
C ARG A 55 12.45 -11.33 13.81
N GLU A 56 13.38 -11.45 14.74
CA GLU A 56 13.47 -12.66 15.58
C GLU A 56 12.24 -12.84 16.48
N LYS A 57 11.65 -11.76 16.98
CA LYS A 57 10.39 -11.84 17.74
C LYS A 57 9.22 -12.28 16.85
N LEU A 58 9.15 -11.74 15.62
CA LEU A 58 8.09 -12.05 14.67
C LEU A 58 8.06 -13.53 14.27
N LYS A 59 9.18 -14.25 14.29
CA LYS A 59 9.25 -15.70 14.00
C LYS A 59 8.41 -16.56 14.95
N ASN A 60 8.15 -16.07 16.14
CA ASN A 60 7.33 -16.77 17.15
C ASN A 60 5.85 -16.41 17.05
N GLU A 61 5.49 -15.41 16.25
CA GLU A 61 4.12 -14.96 16.11
C GLU A 61 3.36 -15.76 15.05
N ARG A 62 2.11 -16.07 15.37
CA ARG A 62 1.16 -16.76 14.50
C ARG A 62 0.01 -15.85 14.21
N VAL A 63 -0.15 -15.50 12.94
CA VAL A 63 -1.09 -14.47 12.48
C VAL A 63 -2.20 -15.08 11.63
N ALA A 64 -3.45 -14.82 12.02
CA ALA A 64 -4.60 -15.08 11.17
C ALA A 64 -4.98 -13.80 10.42
N VAL A 65 -5.03 -13.87 9.09
CA VAL A 65 -5.44 -12.74 8.23
C VAL A 65 -6.94 -12.85 7.97
N LEU A 66 -7.67 -11.80 8.34
CA LEU A 66 -9.12 -11.69 8.15
C LEU A 66 -9.40 -10.51 7.23
N LEU A 67 -10.19 -10.72 6.19
CA LEU A 67 -10.58 -9.66 5.25
C LEU A 67 -12.09 -9.47 5.26
N ALA A 68 -12.52 -8.22 5.15
CA ALA A 68 -13.93 -7.86 5.08
C ALA A 68 -14.15 -6.70 4.12
N GLU A 69 -15.35 -6.60 3.58
CA GLU A 69 -15.82 -5.44 2.82
C GLU A 69 -16.74 -4.59 3.70
N ARG A 70 -16.46 -3.30 3.76
CA ARG A 70 -17.32 -2.32 4.41
C ARG A 70 -18.17 -1.64 3.35
N GLY A 71 -19.44 -1.98 3.31
CA GLY A 71 -20.43 -1.36 2.44
C GLY A 71 -21.47 -0.55 3.21
N SER A 72 -22.45 0.02 2.50
CA SER A 72 -23.56 0.80 3.08
C SER A 72 -24.45 -0.03 4.01
N ARG A 73 -24.51 -1.35 3.83
CA ARG A 73 -25.30 -2.29 4.63
C ARG A 73 -24.53 -2.91 5.80
N GLY A 74 -23.30 -2.47 6.05
CA GLY A 74 -22.45 -2.98 7.11
C GLY A 74 -21.20 -3.70 6.61
N ILE A 75 -20.69 -4.61 7.43
CA ILE A 75 -19.45 -5.36 7.15
C ILE A 75 -19.82 -6.75 6.61
N ASN A 76 -19.26 -7.10 5.46
CA ASN A 76 -19.33 -8.45 4.88
C ASN A 76 -17.98 -9.14 5.07
N VAL A 77 -17.96 -10.27 5.75
CA VAL A 77 -16.75 -11.04 6.08
C VAL A 77 -16.61 -12.33 5.28
N ASP A 78 -17.23 -12.42 4.10
CA ASP A 78 -17.05 -13.58 3.22
C ASP A 78 -15.60 -13.71 2.75
N GLN A 79 -14.84 -14.57 3.44
CA GLN A 79 -13.43 -14.79 3.16
C GLN A 79 -13.16 -15.38 1.77
N SER A 80 -14.14 -16.07 1.17
CA SER A 80 -13.97 -16.73 -0.14
C SER A 80 -13.77 -15.71 -1.27
N ARG A 81 -14.38 -14.55 -1.14
CA ARG A 81 -14.31 -13.46 -2.13
C ARG A 81 -12.91 -12.83 -2.25
N TYR A 82 -12.11 -12.95 -1.20
CA TYR A 82 -10.83 -12.24 -1.07
C TYR A 82 -9.61 -13.17 -1.09
N GLY A 83 -9.71 -14.34 -1.73
CA GLY A 83 -8.63 -15.32 -1.75
C GLY A 83 -7.30 -14.78 -2.27
N MET A 84 -7.30 -14.03 -3.38
CA MET A 84 -6.08 -13.43 -3.94
C MET A 84 -5.54 -12.29 -3.08
N HIS A 85 -6.41 -11.49 -2.48
CA HIS A 85 -6.04 -10.42 -1.54
C HIS A 85 -5.38 -11.02 -0.29
N PHE A 86 -5.98 -12.07 0.25
CA PHE A 86 -5.41 -12.84 1.34
C PHE A 86 -4.00 -13.32 1.01
N GLN A 87 -3.82 -14.03 -0.11
CA GLN A 87 -2.52 -14.54 -0.53
C GLN A 87 -1.46 -13.44 -0.73
N ALA A 88 -1.87 -12.27 -1.22
CA ALA A 88 -0.96 -11.15 -1.42
C ALA A 88 -0.41 -10.62 -0.08
N ILE A 89 -1.26 -10.52 0.95
CA ILE A 89 -0.87 -10.10 2.30
C ILE A 89 -0.09 -11.21 3.00
N ASP A 90 -0.58 -12.43 2.95
CA ASP A 90 -0.02 -13.62 3.58
C ASP A 90 1.46 -13.82 3.20
N ARG A 91 1.76 -13.80 1.91
CA ARG A 91 3.14 -13.90 1.41
C ARG A 91 4.07 -12.84 1.98
N ARG A 92 3.56 -11.63 2.23
CA ARG A 92 4.36 -10.53 2.78
C ARG A 92 4.65 -10.72 4.27
N LEU A 93 3.68 -11.22 5.02
CA LEU A 93 3.88 -11.58 6.43
C LEU A 93 4.89 -12.72 6.58
N GLN A 94 4.78 -13.76 5.74
CA GLN A 94 5.73 -14.88 5.71
C GLN A 94 7.15 -14.43 5.36
N LYS A 95 7.33 -13.49 4.43
CA LYS A 95 8.64 -12.88 4.13
C LYS A 95 9.27 -12.18 5.34
N GLN A 96 8.46 -11.70 6.28
CA GLN A 96 8.94 -11.12 7.54
C GLN A 96 9.23 -12.17 8.63
N GLY A 97 9.02 -13.45 8.31
CA GLY A 97 9.30 -14.59 9.19
C GLY A 97 8.11 -15.01 10.07
N MET A 98 6.94 -14.42 9.90
CA MET A 98 5.74 -14.79 10.66
C MET A 98 5.14 -16.11 10.15
N ARG A 99 4.46 -16.84 11.04
CA ARG A 99 3.64 -17.99 10.68
C ARG A 99 2.22 -17.54 10.47
N THR A 100 1.62 -17.96 9.37
CA THR A 100 0.25 -17.59 9.01
C THR A 100 -0.64 -18.83 8.92
N TYR A 101 -1.94 -18.62 9.07
CA TYR A 101 -2.97 -19.64 8.87
C TYR A 101 -3.55 -19.51 7.47
N SER A 102 -3.84 -20.63 6.82
CA SER A 102 -4.56 -20.65 5.56
C SER A 102 -6.02 -20.23 5.76
N GLN A 103 -6.67 -19.75 4.69
CA GLN A 103 -8.09 -19.42 4.75
C GLN A 103 -8.96 -20.61 5.14
N ASP A 104 -8.58 -21.83 4.72
CA ASP A 104 -9.32 -23.04 5.03
C ASP A 104 -9.22 -23.43 6.50
N GLU A 105 -8.05 -23.24 7.13
CA GLU A 105 -7.88 -23.43 8.57
C GLU A 105 -8.74 -22.45 9.35
N ILE A 106 -8.75 -21.17 8.93
CA ILE A 106 -9.57 -20.13 9.57
C ILE A 106 -11.05 -20.48 9.46
N LYS A 107 -11.55 -20.82 8.25
CA LYS A 107 -12.95 -21.16 8.01
C LYS A 107 -13.42 -22.41 8.76
N LYS A 108 -12.53 -23.38 8.95
CA LYS A 108 -12.86 -24.61 9.72
C LYS A 108 -13.01 -24.37 11.20
N GLN A 109 -12.30 -23.40 11.76
CA GLN A 109 -12.19 -23.20 13.19
C GLN A 109 -12.97 -22.00 13.73
N ILE A 110 -13.20 -20.98 12.90
CA ILE A 110 -13.91 -19.76 13.29
C ILE A 110 -15.23 -19.68 12.55
N ALA A 111 -16.32 -19.62 13.30
CA ALA A 111 -17.66 -19.44 12.71
C ALA A 111 -17.81 -18.03 12.13
N GLN A 112 -18.70 -17.90 11.12
CA GLN A 112 -19.00 -16.64 10.45
C GLN A 112 -19.38 -15.52 11.44
N ALA A 113 -20.23 -15.83 12.43
CA ALA A 113 -20.65 -14.86 13.44
C ALA A 113 -19.51 -14.37 14.34
N GLU A 114 -18.50 -15.22 14.60
CA GLU A 114 -17.31 -14.84 15.34
C GLU A 114 -16.39 -13.91 14.50
N LEU A 115 -16.29 -14.18 13.19
CA LEU A 115 -15.58 -13.29 12.28
C LEU A 115 -16.25 -11.90 12.25
N GLU A 116 -17.56 -11.83 12.16
CA GLU A 116 -18.29 -10.57 12.21
C GLU A 116 -18.10 -9.83 13.53
N ALA A 117 -18.17 -10.54 14.66
CA ALA A 117 -17.92 -9.97 15.98
C ALA A 117 -16.49 -9.43 16.09
N HIS A 118 -15.53 -10.16 15.55
CA HIS A 118 -14.12 -9.71 15.51
C HIS A 118 -13.96 -8.38 14.77
N PHE A 119 -14.68 -8.17 13.66
CA PHE A 119 -14.66 -6.89 12.93
C PHE A 119 -15.45 -5.77 13.64
N ARG A 120 -16.31 -6.10 14.61
CA ARG A 120 -16.95 -5.11 15.50
C ARG A 120 -16.12 -4.75 16.74
N ASN A 121 -14.87 -5.19 16.80
CA ASN A 121 -13.96 -5.00 17.93
C ASN A 121 -14.46 -5.68 19.23
N ASP A 122 -15.11 -6.82 19.11
CA ASP A 122 -15.53 -7.63 20.25
C ASP A 122 -14.29 -8.36 20.83
N PRO A 123 -13.86 -8.04 22.07
CA PRO A 123 -12.66 -8.66 22.66
C PRO A 123 -12.87 -10.13 22.98
N ASP A 124 -14.09 -10.55 23.34
CA ASP A 124 -14.40 -11.95 23.63
C ASP A 124 -14.34 -12.79 22.36
N ALA A 125 -14.81 -12.27 21.23
CA ALA A 125 -14.67 -12.91 19.93
C ALA A 125 -13.20 -13.08 19.53
N ALA A 126 -12.36 -12.05 19.75
CA ALA A 126 -10.92 -12.11 19.49
C ALA A 126 -10.24 -13.19 20.36
N LEU A 127 -10.54 -13.23 21.64
CA LEU A 127 -9.99 -14.20 22.57
C LEU A 127 -10.42 -15.64 22.22
N ASN A 128 -11.69 -15.84 21.86
CA ASN A 128 -12.22 -17.16 21.47
C ASN A 128 -11.58 -17.65 20.17
N ALA A 129 -11.49 -16.80 19.17
CA ALA A 129 -10.84 -17.12 17.89
C ALA A 129 -9.35 -17.44 18.11
N SER A 130 -8.66 -16.69 18.97
CA SER A 130 -7.27 -16.95 19.35
C SER A 130 -7.09 -18.32 19.98
N LYS A 131 -7.95 -18.68 20.95
CA LYS A 131 -7.89 -19.99 21.61
C LYS A 131 -8.12 -21.14 20.62
N LYS A 132 -9.08 -21.00 19.71
CA LYS A 132 -9.42 -22.03 18.72
C LYS A 132 -8.30 -22.25 17.71
N LEU A 133 -7.75 -21.18 17.15
CA LEU A 133 -6.65 -21.24 16.17
C LEU A 133 -5.27 -21.43 16.83
N GLY A 134 -5.10 -21.03 18.08
CA GLY A 134 -3.79 -20.82 18.67
C GLY A 134 -3.03 -19.64 18.04
N ALA A 135 -3.75 -18.68 17.45
CA ALA A 135 -3.16 -17.47 16.90
C ALA A 135 -2.73 -16.52 18.01
N THR A 136 -1.58 -15.89 17.85
CA THR A 136 -1.09 -14.86 18.77
C THR A 136 -1.54 -13.47 18.36
N MET A 137 -1.89 -13.29 17.08
CA MET A 137 -2.35 -12.04 16.51
C MET A 137 -3.35 -12.27 15.37
N PHE A 138 -4.15 -11.24 15.11
CA PHE A 138 -5.05 -11.15 13.96
C PHE A 138 -4.72 -9.91 13.14
N LEU A 139 -4.55 -10.06 11.84
CA LEU A 139 -4.51 -8.95 10.91
C LEU A 139 -5.88 -8.80 10.25
N ARG A 140 -6.62 -7.76 10.62
CA ARG A 140 -7.91 -7.43 10.02
C ARG A 140 -7.70 -6.42 8.91
N GLY A 141 -8.17 -6.73 7.70
CA GLY A 141 -8.22 -5.81 6.57
C GLY A 141 -9.68 -5.50 6.22
N ALA A 142 -10.08 -4.24 6.32
CA ALA A 142 -11.40 -3.77 5.90
C ALA A 142 -11.28 -3.00 4.59
N ILE A 143 -11.91 -3.50 3.53
CA ILE A 143 -11.96 -2.88 2.21
C ILE A 143 -13.23 -2.03 2.15
N SER A 144 -13.11 -0.79 1.72
CA SER A 144 -14.24 0.05 1.33
C SER A 144 -14.00 0.61 -0.07
N SER A 145 -15.02 0.60 -0.90
CA SER A 145 -14.94 1.10 -2.26
C SER A 145 -16.17 1.92 -2.62
N ARG A 146 -15.99 2.86 -3.51
CA ARG A 146 -17.07 3.62 -4.15
C ARG A 146 -16.80 3.75 -5.64
N THR A 147 -17.85 3.72 -6.41
CA THR A 147 -17.80 4.03 -7.85
C THR A 147 -18.34 5.43 -8.10
N GLY A 148 -17.85 6.07 -9.14
CA GLY A 148 -18.31 7.37 -9.61
C GLY A 148 -18.08 7.53 -11.10
N ILE A 149 -18.51 8.64 -11.66
CA ILE A 149 -18.22 9.02 -13.04
C ILE A 149 -17.31 10.25 -12.98
N ASN A 150 -16.16 10.16 -13.63
CA ASN A 150 -15.27 11.31 -13.79
C ASN A 150 -16.02 12.42 -14.54
N PRO A 151 -16.17 13.62 -13.97
CA PRO A 151 -16.97 14.67 -14.56
C PRO A 151 -16.36 15.25 -15.86
N ILE A 152 -15.05 15.11 -16.03
CA ILE A 152 -14.31 15.63 -17.18
C ILE A 152 -14.25 14.58 -18.29
N LEU A 153 -13.77 13.37 -17.96
CA LEU A 153 -13.52 12.31 -18.94
C LEU A 153 -14.76 11.45 -19.22
N LYS A 154 -15.83 11.56 -18.41
CA LYS A 154 -17.08 10.78 -18.51
C LYS A 154 -16.88 9.26 -18.47
N ILE A 155 -15.82 8.81 -17.80
CA ILE A 155 -15.52 7.39 -17.57
C ILE A 155 -15.88 6.98 -16.15
N ASN A 156 -16.15 5.69 -15.95
CA ASN A 156 -16.34 5.12 -14.61
C ASN A 156 -15.00 5.13 -13.87
N GLU A 157 -15.04 5.49 -12.60
CA GLU A 157 -13.91 5.46 -11.68
C GLU A 157 -14.27 4.69 -10.41
N VAL A 158 -13.28 3.98 -9.88
CA VAL A 158 -13.35 3.27 -8.61
C VAL A 158 -12.35 3.87 -7.65
N TYR A 159 -12.82 4.25 -6.48
CA TYR A 159 -11.99 4.66 -5.35
C TYR A 159 -11.97 3.54 -4.33
N VAL A 160 -10.79 3.11 -3.92
CA VAL A 160 -10.62 2.04 -2.94
C VAL A 160 -9.83 2.56 -1.75
N ASN A 161 -10.33 2.23 -0.57
CA ASN A 161 -9.64 2.46 0.70
C ASN A 161 -9.59 1.14 1.47
N MET A 162 -8.45 0.81 2.05
CA MET A 162 -8.27 -0.36 2.88
C MET A 162 -7.67 0.04 4.22
N GLY A 163 -8.37 -0.25 5.30
CA GLY A 163 -7.86 -0.13 6.66
C GLY A 163 -7.35 -1.48 7.14
N PHE A 164 -6.18 -1.48 7.75
CA PHE A 164 -5.57 -2.68 8.34
C PHE A 164 -5.30 -2.42 9.82
N THR A 165 -5.73 -3.36 10.65
CA THR A 165 -5.54 -3.32 12.10
C THR A 165 -4.89 -4.63 12.56
N LEU A 166 -3.75 -4.54 13.20
CA LEU A 166 -3.10 -5.67 13.86
C LEU A 166 -3.58 -5.72 15.30
N VAL A 167 -4.17 -6.85 15.69
CA VAL A 167 -4.82 -7.05 16.99
C VAL A 167 -4.17 -8.23 17.68
N GLY A 168 -3.90 -8.10 18.97
CA GLY A 168 -3.41 -9.19 19.80
C GLY A 168 -4.46 -10.26 20.10
N ALA A 169 -4.03 -11.37 20.64
CA ALA A 169 -4.90 -12.46 21.09
C ALA A 169 -5.93 -12.02 22.15
N ASP A 170 -5.63 -10.96 22.87
CA ASP A 170 -6.46 -10.33 23.91
C ASP A 170 -7.46 -9.28 23.34
N GLY A 171 -7.50 -9.11 22.03
CA GLY A 171 -8.35 -8.13 21.36
C GLY A 171 -7.79 -6.70 21.35
N GLN A 172 -6.64 -6.44 21.96
CA GLN A 172 -6.03 -5.11 21.97
C GLN A 172 -5.43 -4.77 20.61
N ILE A 173 -5.65 -3.53 20.18
CA ILE A 173 -5.05 -3.02 18.94
C ILE A 173 -3.56 -2.77 19.20
N ILE A 174 -2.72 -3.38 18.39
CA ILE A 174 -1.26 -3.22 18.44
C ILE A 174 -0.82 -2.10 17.48
N SER A 175 -1.34 -2.11 16.26
CA SER A 175 -0.98 -1.11 15.26
C SER A 175 -2.03 -1.03 14.16
N GLU A 176 -2.04 0.10 13.46
CA GLU A 176 -2.93 0.35 12.34
C GLU A 176 -2.17 0.93 11.15
N ALA A 177 -2.63 0.63 9.95
CA ALA A 177 -2.13 1.20 8.71
C ALA A 177 -3.24 1.24 7.66
N SER A 178 -3.11 2.11 6.69
CA SER A 178 -4.08 2.21 5.59
C SER A 178 -3.38 2.25 4.23
N ALA A 179 -4.13 1.85 3.21
CA ALA A 179 -3.82 2.03 1.81
C ALA A 179 -5.03 2.66 1.13
N ALA A 180 -4.82 3.62 0.25
CA ALA A 180 -5.87 4.28 -0.50
C ALA A 180 -5.42 4.56 -1.92
N SER A 181 -6.35 4.53 -2.87
CA SER A 181 -6.16 5.00 -4.23
C SER A 181 -6.79 6.38 -4.41
N ASP A 182 -6.24 7.17 -5.33
CA ASP A 182 -6.92 8.38 -5.79
C ASP A 182 -8.12 7.99 -6.64
N SER A 183 -7.88 7.23 -7.71
CA SER A 183 -8.93 6.55 -8.50
C SER A 183 -8.34 5.47 -9.39
N TYR A 184 -9.20 4.55 -9.83
CA TYR A 184 -8.92 3.60 -10.90
C TYR A 184 -10.01 3.67 -11.95
N SER A 185 -9.64 3.59 -13.23
CA SER A 185 -10.62 3.52 -14.32
C SER A 185 -11.35 2.18 -14.31
N GLY A 186 -12.68 2.22 -14.46
CA GLY A 186 -13.52 1.01 -14.54
C GLY A 186 -14.56 0.89 -13.44
N GLY A 187 -15.11 -0.31 -13.25
CA GLY A 187 -16.17 -0.60 -12.27
C GLY A 187 -15.90 -1.82 -11.38
N ASP A 188 -14.78 -2.52 -11.59
CA ASP A 188 -14.41 -3.70 -10.80
C ASP A 188 -13.75 -3.30 -9.48
N THR A 189 -14.55 -3.14 -8.44
CA THR A 189 -14.07 -2.75 -7.11
C THR A 189 -13.19 -3.80 -6.45
N VAL A 190 -13.41 -5.09 -6.73
CA VAL A 190 -12.63 -6.20 -6.14
C VAL A 190 -11.25 -6.29 -6.80
N GLY A 191 -11.21 -6.23 -8.14
CA GLY A 191 -9.95 -6.22 -8.87
C GLY A 191 -9.10 -4.99 -8.55
N MET A 192 -9.74 -3.81 -8.40
CA MET A 192 -9.02 -2.59 -8.02
C MET A 192 -8.48 -2.65 -6.59
N ALA A 193 -9.21 -3.28 -5.65
CA ALA A 193 -8.70 -3.53 -4.31
C ALA A 193 -7.47 -4.46 -4.32
N LEU A 194 -7.46 -5.47 -5.19
CA LEU A 194 -6.29 -6.33 -5.38
C LEU A 194 -5.10 -5.56 -5.95
N THR A 195 -5.33 -4.69 -6.92
CA THR A 195 -4.30 -3.80 -7.48
C THR A 195 -3.68 -2.93 -6.39
N LEU A 196 -4.51 -2.27 -5.58
CA LEU A 196 -4.07 -1.44 -4.46
C LEU A 196 -3.22 -2.22 -3.45
N ILE A 197 -3.63 -3.45 -3.11
CA ILE A 197 -2.83 -4.32 -2.23
C ILE A 197 -1.47 -4.61 -2.86
N ASN A 198 -1.42 -4.98 -4.13
CA ASN A 198 -0.16 -5.31 -4.80
C ASN A 198 0.80 -4.12 -4.84
N GLU A 199 0.29 -2.91 -4.99
CA GLU A 199 1.06 -1.66 -5.01
C GLU A 199 1.55 -1.25 -3.61
N GLN A 200 0.74 -1.39 -2.58
CA GLN A 200 0.99 -0.76 -1.28
C GLN A 200 1.19 -1.72 -0.10
N ALA A 201 0.97 -3.03 -0.28
CA ALA A 201 1.00 -3.96 0.85
C ALA A 201 2.36 -4.06 1.55
N ASP A 202 3.48 -3.90 0.84
CA ASP A 202 4.80 -3.91 1.48
C ASP A 202 4.93 -2.73 2.46
N GLY A 203 4.47 -1.53 2.06
CA GLY A 203 4.42 -0.35 2.91
C GLY A 203 3.47 -0.51 4.10
N VAL A 204 2.28 -1.07 3.86
CA VAL A 204 1.28 -1.34 4.90
C VAL A 204 1.82 -2.32 5.93
N VAL A 205 2.31 -3.48 5.49
CA VAL A 205 2.88 -4.51 6.38
C VAL A 205 4.06 -3.94 7.16
N GLY A 206 4.94 -3.17 6.51
CA GLY A 206 6.06 -2.53 7.19
C GLY A 206 5.63 -1.56 8.29
N ARG A 207 4.60 -0.73 8.06
CA ARG A 207 4.06 0.17 9.10
C ARG A 207 3.42 -0.60 10.26
N LEU A 208 2.64 -1.63 9.97
CA LEU A 208 2.03 -2.49 10.99
C LEU A 208 3.09 -3.15 11.88
N LEU A 209 4.09 -3.76 11.27
CA LEU A 209 5.16 -4.43 12.01
C LEU A 209 6.08 -3.42 12.73
N GLY A 210 6.28 -2.23 12.17
CA GLY A 210 6.96 -1.12 12.85
C GLY A 210 6.24 -0.73 14.15
N GLY A 211 4.91 -0.60 14.13
CA GLY A 211 4.09 -0.37 15.31
C GLY A 211 4.19 -1.50 16.34
N TYR A 212 4.10 -2.76 15.90
CA TYR A 212 4.31 -3.94 16.75
C TYR A 212 5.69 -3.89 17.43
N CYS A 213 6.74 -3.59 16.68
CA CYS A 213 8.10 -3.52 17.21
C CYS A 213 8.26 -2.41 18.24
N ALA A 214 7.65 -1.26 18.03
CA ALA A 214 7.68 -0.13 18.95
C ALA A 214 6.96 -0.46 20.27
N GLU A 215 5.76 -1.04 20.21
CA GLU A 215 4.98 -1.40 21.38
C GLU A 215 5.65 -2.50 22.22
N ARG A 216 6.07 -3.58 21.58
CA ARG A 216 6.75 -4.71 22.26
C ARG A 216 8.19 -4.38 22.65
N GLY A 217 8.83 -3.39 22.03
CA GLY A 217 10.15 -2.88 22.39
C GLY A 217 10.12 -1.96 23.61
N GLY A 218 9.01 -1.22 23.81
CA GLY A 218 8.82 -0.31 24.95
C GLY A 218 8.43 -1.02 26.26
N ARG A 219 7.84 -2.20 26.23
CA ARG A 219 7.55 -3.02 27.40
C ARG A 219 8.81 -3.75 27.90
N LYS A 220 9.80 -3.00 28.40
CA LYS A 220 10.77 -3.61 29.33
C LYS A 220 9.99 -4.05 30.56
N LYS A 221 10.12 -5.34 30.90
CA LYS A 221 9.57 -5.91 32.14
C LYS A 221 9.87 -4.97 33.30
N LYS A 222 8.82 -4.40 33.91
CA LYS A 222 8.89 -3.90 35.27
C LYS A 222 8.84 -5.07 36.20
#